data_7cf89dd362387b6d0f03adaa2bc0812b
#
_entry.id   7cf89dd362387b6d0f03adaa2bc0812b
#
_cell.length_a   1.000
_cell.length_b   1.000
_cell.length_c   1.000
_cell.angle_alpha   90.00
_cell.angle_beta   90.00
_cell.angle_gamma   90.00
#
_symmetry.space_group_name_H-M   'P 1'
#
loop_
_entity.id
_entity.type
_entity.pdbx_description
1 polymer ?
#
loop_
_entity_poly.entity_id
_entity_poly.type
_entity_poly.pdbx_seq_one_letter_code
_entity_poly.pdbx_strand_id
1 'polypeptide(L)'
;MRTIMIYTLLALLGFNFQSCKGKAKKDMRTIYSWSPSVSTPYNYPVELLRCKVGFGDEGKSFPVFDSFPILGIGESGAGGVDLNAFDIERGFPIPNSIDILWIAYTEKKFYKADIKFSEELQYRILELFREGYYGVKQNQRFRYNNLVITLLPEGKIWLYLDGPHRYVRLDYTLQAEEVEVELSDYVKTRYKTIEDFCKGRLSDYPEAVENLSKNGIPKGLWDTYAERFPYDIKIEFENEQTVFDPNYGYFC
;
A
#
# COMPACT_ATOMS: atom_id res chain seq x y z
N MET A 1 25.18 -33.49 55.45
CA MET A 1 25.41 -32.06 55.20
C MET A 1 25.87 -31.70 53.76
N ARG A 2 26.64 -32.54 53.07
CA ARG A 2 27.05 -32.22 51.66
C ARG A 2 25.90 -32.25 50.62
N THR A 3 24.92 -33.08 50.77
CA THR A 3 23.81 -33.25 49.81
C THR A 3 22.84 -32.06 49.82
N ILE A 4 22.59 -31.44 50.97
CA ILE A 4 21.69 -30.26 51.11
C ILE A 4 22.29 -29.03 50.46
N MET A 5 23.61 -28.91 50.45
CA MET A 5 24.32 -27.77 49.90
C MET A 5 24.29 -27.74 48.34
N ILE A 6 24.18 -28.94 47.71
CA ILE A 6 24.08 -29.07 46.25
C ILE A 6 22.69 -28.64 45.73
N TYR A 7 21.62 -28.97 46.47
CA TYR A 7 20.27 -28.56 46.06
C TYR A 7 20.01 -27.07 46.25
N THR A 8 20.60 -26.43 47.23
CA THR A 8 20.52 -24.98 47.40
C THR A 8 21.30 -24.23 46.32
N LEU A 9 22.41 -24.77 45.83
CA LEU A 9 23.18 -24.13 44.71
C LEU A 9 22.45 -24.29 43.38
N LEU A 10 21.79 -25.41 43.12
CA LEU A 10 20.96 -25.64 41.92
C LEU A 10 19.69 -24.80 41.93
N ALA A 11 19.08 -24.55 43.08
CA ALA A 11 17.92 -23.66 43.20
C ALA A 11 18.30 -22.19 42.96
N LEU A 12 19.51 -21.75 43.32
CA LEU A 12 20.01 -20.41 43.08
C LEU A 12 20.39 -20.18 41.61
N LEU A 13 20.80 -21.20 40.86
CA LEU A 13 21.09 -21.13 39.44
C LEU A 13 19.83 -21.13 38.55
N GLY A 14 18.69 -21.67 39.06
CA GLY A 14 17.41 -21.71 38.35
C GLY A 14 16.67 -20.37 38.29
N PHE A 15 17.03 -19.37 39.10
CA PHE A 15 16.30 -18.10 39.20
C PHE A 15 16.86 -16.93 38.32
N ASN A 16 17.95 -17.17 37.59
CA ASN A 16 18.58 -16.10 36.82
C ASN A 16 18.23 -16.07 35.30
N PHE A 17 17.29 -16.91 34.86
CA PHE A 17 16.72 -16.78 33.49
C PHE A 17 15.35 -16.10 33.50
N GLN A 18 15.16 -15.10 34.33
CA GLN A 18 14.19 -14.07 33.98
C GLN A 18 14.74 -13.29 32.79
N SER A 19 14.49 -13.80 31.58
CA SER A 19 14.58 -13.03 30.37
C SER A 19 13.85 -11.71 30.64
N CYS A 20 14.60 -10.64 30.79
CA CYS A 20 14.08 -9.30 30.67
C CYS A 20 13.52 -9.15 29.25
N LYS A 21 12.33 -9.67 29.00
CA LYS A 21 11.45 -9.13 27.98
C LYS A 21 11.14 -7.71 28.46
N GLY A 22 12.05 -6.80 28.20
CA GLY A 22 11.76 -5.39 28.36
C GLY A 22 10.46 -5.16 27.58
N LYS A 23 9.39 -4.85 28.29
CA LYS A 23 8.14 -4.44 27.64
C LYS A 23 8.54 -3.27 26.76
N ALA A 24 8.56 -3.51 25.44
CA ALA A 24 8.83 -2.44 24.48
C ALA A 24 7.89 -1.29 24.87
N LYS A 25 8.47 -0.14 25.15
CA LYS A 25 7.70 1.04 25.57
C LYS A 25 6.69 1.30 24.47
N LYS A 26 5.38 1.19 24.82
CA LYS A 26 4.29 1.38 23.85
C LYS A 26 4.45 2.76 23.23
N ASP A 27 4.59 2.79 21.90
CA ASP A 27 4.67 4.05 21.17
C ASP A 27 3.31 4.76 21.29
N MET A 28 3.28 5.89 21.97
CA MET A 28 2.08 6.68 22.23
C MET A 28 1.86 7.79 21.20
N ARG A 29 2.71 7.83 20.14
CA ARG A 29 2.51 8.85 19.11
C ARG A 29 1.19 8.64 18.39
N THR A 30 0.58 9.75 18.02
CA THR A 30 -0.65 9.83 17.24
C THR A 30 -0.42 10.54 15.89
N ILE A 31 0.77 11.11 15.72
CA ILE A 31 1.18 11.89 14.55
C ILE A 31 2.37 11.17 13.89
N TYR A 32 2.28 10.98 12.59
CA TYR A 32 3.27 10.29 11.77
C TYR A 32 3.58 11.12 10.52
N SER A 33 4.83 11.04 10.07
CA SER A 33 5.25 11.62 8.79
C SER A 33 4.84 10.67 7.68
N TRP A 34 3.87 11.04 6.88
CA TRP A 34 3.40 10.24 5.75
C TRP A 34 2.71 11.11 4.70
N SER A 35 2.69 10.61 3.47
CA SER A 35 1.98 11.20 2.34
C SER A 35 1.10 10.16 1.64
N PRO A 36 0.03 10.58 0.94
CA PRO A 36 -0.70 9.70 0.05
C PRO A 36 -0.05 9.64 -1.33
N SER A 37 -0.18 8.49 -2.01
CA SER A 37 0.09 8.34 -3.43
C SER A 37 -0.94 7.44 -4.09
N VAL A 38 -1.02 7.49 -5.42
CA VAL A 38 -1.94 6.66 -6.21
C VAL A 38 -1.16 5.90 -7.25
N SER A 39 -1.52 4.64 -7.45
CA SER A 39 -0.95 3.77 -8.47
C SER A 39 -2.03 2.95 -9.17
N THR A 40 -1.67 2.27 -10.24
CA THR A 40 -2.51 1.30 -10.95
C THR A 40 -1.62 0.25 -11.60
N PRO A 41 -2.13 -0.97 -11.89
CA PRO A 41 -1.35 -1.97 -12.59
C PRO A 41 -0.90 -1.50 -13.98
N TYR A 42 0.29 -1.92 -14.36
CA TYR A 42 0.82 -1.65 -15.70
C TYR A 42 -0.14 -2.16 -16.78
N ASN A 43 -0.30 -1.42 -17.86
CA ASN A 43 -1.22 -1.68 -18.97
C ASN A 43 -2.73 -1.54 -18.68
N TYR A 44 -3.12 -1.07 -17.49
CA TYR A 44 -4.52 -0.73 -17.18
C TYR A 44 -4.61 0.75 -16.77
N PRO A 45 -4.32 1.68 -17.72
CA PRO A 45 -4.19 3.09 -17.39
C PRO A 45 -5.50 3.70 -16.92
N VAL A 46 -5.37 4.58 -15.94
CA VAL A 46 -6.47 5.38 -15.41
C VAL A 46 -6.06 6.86 -15.42
N GLU A 47 -7.02 7.75 -15.55
CA GLU A 47 -6.84 9.18 -15.29
C GLU A 47 -7.59 9.54 -14.00
N LEU A 48 -6.84 10.10 -13.06
CA LEU A 48 -7.37 10.53 -11.79
C LEU A 48 -8.08 11.86 -11.97
N LEU A 49 -9.36 11.96 -11.59
CA LEU A 49 -10.16 13.18 -11.73
C LEU A 49 -10.35 13.93 -10.41
N ARG A 50 -10.31 13.20 -9.29
CA ARG A 50 -10.34 13.73 -7.94
C ARG A 50 -9.73 12.73 -7.00
N CYS A 51 -8.93 13.23 -6.05
CA CYS A 51 -8.46 12.40 -4.93
C CYS A 51 -8.30 13.26 -3.67
N LYS A 52 -8.87 12.77 -2.58
CA LYS A 52 -8.66 13.30 -1.23
C LYS A 52 -8.42 12.14 -0.29
N VAL A 53 -7.47 12.30 0.61
CA VAL A 53 -7.23 11.36 1.69
C VAL A 53 -7.46 12.08 3.01
N GLY A 54 -8.49 11.66 3.72
CA GLY A 54 -8.85 12.24 5.01
C GLY A 54 -7.96 11.72 6.13
N PHE A 55 -7.77 12.53 7.18
CA PHE A 55 -7.02 12.18 8.38
C PHE A 55 -7.51 12.94 9.61
N GLY A 56 -7.38 12.33 10.78
CA GLY A 56 -7.74 12.96 12.05
C GLY A 56 -9.22 13.32 12.11
N ASP A 57 -9.52 14.57 12.56
CA ASP A 57 -10.88 15.05 12.70
C ASP A 57 -11.57 15.24 11.35
N GLU A 58 -12.89 15.22 11.35
CA GLU A 58 -13.70 15.39 10.14
C GLU A 58 -13.35 16.69 9.39
N GLY A 59 -13.31 16.57 8.06
CA GLY A 59 -13.04 17.68 7.15
C GLY A 59 -11.55 17.98 6.90
N LYS A 60 -10.63 17.34 7.60
CA LYS A 60 -9.20 17.42 7.29
C LYS A 60 -8.85 16.41 6.21
N SER A 61 -8.19 16.86 5.15
CA SER A 61 -7.71 16.01 4.08
C SER A 61 -6.49 16.63 3.42
N PHE A 62 -5.70 15.78 2.76
CA PHE A 62 -4.73 16.26 1.81
C PHE A 62 -5.47 16.90 0.63
N PRO A 63 -5.01 18.07 0.15
CA PRO A 63 -5.65 18.77 -0.95
C PRO A 63 -5.52 17.97 -2.25
N VAL A 64 -6.44 18.24 -3.13
CA VAL A 64 -6.50 17.71 -4.49
C VAL A 64 -5.58 18.52 -5.39
N PHE A 65 -4.85 17.87 -6.28
CA PHE A 65 -4.07 18.53 -7.30
C PHE A 65 -4.96 19.06 -8.43
N ASP A 66 -4.58 20.21 -8.99
CA ASP A 66 -5.27 20.81 -10.14
C ASP A 66 -4.97 20.10 -11.47
N SER A 67 -3.92 19.27 -11.51
CA SER A 67 -3.57 18.47 -12.68
C SER A 67 -3.57 16.99 -12.32
N PHE A 68 -4.35 16.22 -13.05
CA PHE A 68 -4.57 14.81 -12.77
C PHE A 68 -3.62 13.94 -13.62
N PRO A 69 -2.79 13.12 -12.99
CA PRO A 69 -1.88 12.25 -13.70
C PRO A 69 -2.62 11.11 -14.38
N ILE A 70 -2.09 10.67 -15.52
CA ILE A 70 -2.42 9.38 -16.12
C ILE A 70 -1.47 8.35 -15.51
N LEU A 71 -2.03 7.33 -14.91
CA LEU A 71 -1.30 6.27 -14.21
C LEU A 71 -1.33 4.96 -15.02
N GLY A 72 -0.40 4.06 -14.76
CA GLY A 72 -0.37 2.72 -15.38
C GLY A 72 0.39 2.66 -16.70
N ILE A 73 1.14 3.71 -17.01
CA ILE A 73 1.97 3.80 -18.20
C ILE A 73 3.43 3.94 -17.77
N GLY A 74 4.16 2.84 -17.82
CA GLY A 74 5.59 2.81 -17.46
C GLY A 74 5.89 2.81 -15.97
N GLU A 75 4.87 2.75 -15.13
CA GLU A 75 5.03 2.68 -13.68
C GLU A 75 4.53 1.33 -13.17
N SER A 76 5.31 0.67 -12.34
CA SER A 76 4.97 -0.64 -11.81
C SER A 76 4.74 -0.60 -10.29
N GLY A 77 3.72 -1.27 -9.84
CA GLY A 77 3.55 -1.68 -8.46
C GLY A 77 3.21 -0.59 -7.47
N ALA A 78 3.74 -0.69 -6.26
CA ALA A 78 3.42 0.15 -5.12
C ALA A 78 4.05 1.56 -5.17
N GLY A 79 4.92 1.83 -6.13
CA GLY A 79 5.56 3.13 -6.33
C GLY A 79 4.66 4.14 -7.04
N GLY A 80 3.55 4.49 -6.46
CA GLY A 80 2.60 5.43 -7.07
C GLY A 80 3.11 6.86 -7.20
N VAL A 81 2.36 7.67 -7.91
CA VAL A 81 2.60 9.12 -7.99
C VAL A 81 2.29 9.74 -6.62
N ASP A 82 3.26 10.46 -6.07
CA ASP A 82 3.07 11.21 -4.83
C ASP A 82 2.07 12.34 -5.05
N LEU A 83 1.00 12.32 -4.29
CA LEU A 83 -0.05 13.34 -4.36
C LEU A 83 0.21 14.51 -3.42
N ASN A 84 1.30 14.49 -2.69
CA ASN A 84 1.55 15.48 -1.66
C ASN A 84 2.76 16.37 -1.98
N ALA A 85 2.49 17.65 -2.20
CA ALA A 85 3.52 18.68 -2.29
C ALA A 85 3.82 19.35 -0.93
N PHE A 86 3.28 18.82 0.19
CA PHE A 86 3.38 19.45 1.50
C PHE A 86 4.55 18.94 2.32
N ASP A 87 4.92 19.75 3.28
CA ASP A 87 5.93 19.43 4.28
C ASP A 87 5.43 18.29 5.20
N ILE A 88 5.80 17.06 4.84
CA ILE A 88 5.49 15.86 5.60
C ILE A 88 6.26 15.80 6.93
N GLU A 89 7.25 16.66 7.15
CA GLU A 89 8.03 16.70 8.41
C GLU A 89 7.16 17.04 9.62
N ARG A 90 6.11 17.82 9.41
CA ARG A 90 5.14 18.14 10.48
C ARG A 90 4.39 16.92 10.99
N GLY A 91 4.23 15.91 10.16
CA GLY A 91 3.44 14.73 10.44
C GLY A 91 1.94 15.02 10.53
N PHE A 92 1.16 13.95 10.40
CA PHE A 92 -0.31 13.97 10.41
C PHE A 92 -0.85 12.78 11.22
N PRO A 93 -2.10 12.87 11.73
CA PRO A 93 -2.81 11.68 12.18
C PRO A 93 -2.86 10.63 11.08
N ILE A 94 -3.12 9.38 11.45
CA ILE A 94 -3.27 8.31 10.47
C ILE A 94 -4.40 8.61 9.47
N PRO A 95 -4.31 8.08 8.23
CA PRO A 95 -5.39 8.20 7.26
C PRO A 95 -6.65 7.47 7.75
N ASN A 96 -7.83 8.05 7.47
CA ASN A 96 -9.11 7.51 7.91
C ASN A 96 -10.20 7.47 6.84
N SER A 97 -9.95 8.04 5.66
CA SER A 97 -10.90 8.01 4.55
C SER A 97 -10.24 8.29 3.21
N ILE A 98 -10.92 7.92 2.14
CA ILE A 98 -10.61 8.32 0.76
C ILE A 98 -11.86 8.85 0.07
N ASP A 99 -11.74 9.91 -0.72
CA ASP A 99 -12.71 10.37 -1.71
C ASP A 99 -11.97 10.46 -3.04
N ILE A 100 -12.28 9.55 -3.97
CA ILE A 100 -11.56 9.40 -5.23
C ILE A 100 -12.53 9.17 -6.38
N LEU A 101 -12.25 9.81 -7.52
CA LEU A 101 -12.94 9.64 -8.79
C LEU A 101 -11.91 9.50 -9.90
N TRP A 102 -12.05 8.46 -10.71
CA TRP A 102 -11.15 8.22 -11.84
C TRP A 102 -11.89 7.66 -13.05
N ILE A 103 -11.27 7.77 -14.21
CA ILE A 103 -11.69 7.10 -15.43
C ILE A 103 -10.73 5.96 -15.77
N ALA A 104 -11.23 4.74 -15.92
CA ALA A 104 -10.47 3.57 -16.35
C ALA A 104 -10.57 3.43 -17.88
N TYR A 105 -9.47 3.70 -18.58
CA TYR A 105 -9.48 3.77 -20.04
C TYR A 105 -9.77 2.42 -20.73
N THR A 106 -9.24 1.34 -20.16
CA THR A 106 -9.45 -0.01 -20.70
C THR A 106 -10.89 -0.49 -20.52
N GLU A 107 -11.55 -0.06 -19.44
CA GLU A 107 -12.94 -0.41 -19.14
C GLU A 107 -13.94 0.60 -19.70
N LYS A 108 -13.48 1.81 -20.03
CA LYS A 108 -14.28 2.96 -20.50
C LYS A 108 -15.35 3.33 -19.48
N LYS A 109 -14.96 3.37 -18.21
CA LYS A 109 -15.85 3.56 -17.06
C LYS A 109 -15.30 4.59 -16.11
N PHE A 110 -16.20 5.29 -15.45
CA PHE A 110 -15.87 6.08 -14.29
C PHE A 110 -16.15 5.28 -13.02
N TYR A 111 -15.24 5.41 -12.07
CA TYR A 111 -15.39 4.82 -10.75
C TYR A 111 -15.23 5.89 -9.68
N LYS A 112 -16.07 5.82 -8.65
CA LYS A 112 -16.07 6.71 -7.51
C LYS A 112 -16.02 5.91 -6.22
N ALA A 113 -15.17 6.33 -5.30
CA ALA A 113 -15.16 5.83 -3.95
C ALA A 113 -15.16 7.02 -2.96
N ASP A 114 -16.08 7.00 -2.01
CA ASP A 114 -16.13 7.89 -0.86
C ASP A 114 -16.26 6.99 0.37
N ILE A 115 -15.11 6.59 0.92
CA ILE A 115 -15.03 5.49 1.89
C ILE A 115 -14.35 5.97 3.16
N LYS A 116 -15.06 5.85 4.29
CA LYS A 116 -14.45 5.91 5.62
C LYS A 116 -13.82 4.57 5.97
N PHE A 117 -12.59 4.58 6.44
CA PHE A 117 -11.90 3.36 6.85
C PHE A 117 -12.53 2.79 8.12
N SER A 118 -12.69 1.47 8.16
CA SER A 118 -13.14 0.78 9.36
C SER A 118 -12.16 0.97 10.52
N GLU A 119 -12.63 0.80 11.75
CA GLU A 119 -11.76 0.90 12.93
C GLU A 119 -10.62 -0.12 12.88
N GLU A 120 -10.88 -1.32 12.36
CA GLU A 120 -9.87 -2.36 12.21
C GLU A 120 -8.78 -1.94 11.22
N LEU A 121 -9.16 -1.35 10.08
CA LEU A 121 -8.21 -0.86 9.10
C LEU A 121 -7.36 0.27 9.66
N GLN A 122 -8.00 1.23 10.33
CA GLN A 122 -7.29 2.33 10.99
C GLN A 122 -6.34 1.81 12.08
N TYR A 123 -6.78 0.84 12.89
CA TYR A 123 -5.94 0.22 13.90
C TYR A 123 -4.73 -0.49 13.27
N ARG A 124 -4.94 -1.22 12.17
CA ARG A 124 -3.86 -1.90 11.46
C ARG A 124 -2.83 -0.92 10.89
N ILE A 125 -3.28 0.18 10.32
CA ILE A 125 -2.40 1.26 9.83
C ILE A 125 -1.58 1.83 11.01
N LEU A 126 -2.26 2.11 12.13
CA LEU A 126 -1.60 2.65 13.32
C LEU A 126 -0.53 1.71 13.89
N GLU A 127 -0.80 0.40 13.94
CA GLU A 127 0.19 -0.60 14.36
C GLU A 127 1.43 -0.57 13.46
N LEU A 128 1.25 -0.62 12.15
CA LEU A 128 2.34 -0.61 11.19
C LEU A 128 3.19 0.66 11.28
N PHE A 129 2.56 1.84 11.44
CA PHE A 129 3.29 3.08 11.65
C PHE A 129 4.07 3.09 12.98
N ARG A 130 3.52 2.49 14.05
CA ARG A 130 4.20 2.37 15.35
C ARG A 130 5.35 1.40 15.30
N GLU A 131 5.12 0.23 14.75
CA GLU A 131 6.11 -0.83 14.71
C GLU A 131 7.24 -0.49 13.76
N GLY A 132 6.93 0.00 12.56
CA GLY A 132 7.91 0.12 11.48
C GLY A 132 8.52 -1.25 11.18
N TYR A 133 9.72 -1.26 10.66
CA TYR A 133 10.48 -2.48 10.36
C TYR A 133 11.98 -2.27 10.50
N TYR A 134 12.70 -3.37 10.65
CA TYR A 134 14.15 -3.35 10.78
C TYR A 134 14.80 -3.74 9.45
N GLY A 135 15.63 -2.87 8.91
CA GLY A 135 16.43 -3.16 7.72
C GLY A 135 17.73 -3.82 8.15
N VAL A 136 17.84 -5.13 7.95
CA VAL A 136 19.01 -5.92 8.39
C VAL A 136 20.28 -5.40 7.74
N LYS A 137 20.26 -5.17 6.43
CA LYS A 137 21.44 -4.69 5.67
C LYS A 137 21.89 -3.30 6.09
N GLN A 138 20.96 -2.40 6.42
CA GLN A 138 21.25 -1.04 6.85
C GLN A 138 21.49 -0.96 8.37
N ASN A 139 21.23 -2.04 9.10
CA ASN A 139 21.32 -2.14 10.55
C ASN A 139 20.55 -1.02 11.27
N GLN A 140 19.38 -0.66 10.77
CA GLN A 140 18.56 0.42 11.34
C GLN A 140 17.06 0.15 11.21
N ARG A 141 16.29 0.87 12.02
CA ARG A 141 14.83 0.81 11.99
C ARG A 141 14.28 1.87 11.04
N PHE A 142 13.41 1.42 10.14
CA PHE A 142 12.67 2.26 9.21
C PHE A 142 11.20 2.37 9.63
N ARG A 143 10.50 3.31 9.01
CA ARG A 143 9.06 3.50 9.16
C ARG A 143 8.41 3.56 7.79
N TYR A 144 7.16 3.18 7.75
CA TYR A 144 6.32 3.48 6.61
C TYR A 144 6.01 4.97 6.61
N ASN A 145 6.07 5.58 5.45
CA ASN A 145 5.86 7.01 5.26
C ASN A 145 5.00 7.35 4.03
N ASN A 146 4.42 6.34 3.39
CA ASN A 146 3.54 6.56 2.26
C ASN A 146 2.33 5.61 2.33
N LEU A 147 1.12 6.15 2.10
CA LEU A 147 -0.11 5.38 1.86
C LEU A 147 -0.35 5.33 0.36
N VAL A 148 -0.16 4.17 -0.25
CA VAL A 148 -0.40 3.97 -1.68
C VAL A 148 -1.81 3.43 -1.90
N ILE A 149 -2.59 4.13 -2.71
CA ILE A 149 -3.94 3.75 -3.15
C ILE A 149 -3.80 3.17 -4.55
N THR A 150 -3.96 1.87 -4.70
CA THR A 150 -3.84 1.19 -6.00
C THR A 150 -5.21 0.96 -6.59
N LEU A 151 -5.46 1.62 -7.72
CA LEU A 151 -6.72 1.53 -8.47
C LEU A 151 -6.64 0.34 -9.43
N LEU A 152 -7.52 -0.61 -9.26
CA LEU A 152 -7.55 -1.85 -10.01
C LEU A 152 -8.73 -1.89 -10.98
N PRO A 153 -8.69 -2.70 -12.04
CA PRO A 153 -9.87 -3.02 -12.82
C PRO A 153 -11.04 -3.47 -11.94
N GLU A 154 -12.25 -3.35 -12.48
CA GLU A 154 -13.53 -3.64 -11.81
C GLU A 154 -13.83 -2.70 -10.62
N GLY A 155 -13.16 -1.53 -10.55
CA GLY A 155 -13.37 -0.56 -9.48
C GLY A 155 -12.82 -0.99 -8.12
N LYS A 156 -11.95 -1.99 -8.07
CA LYS A 156 -11.32 -2.44 -6.84
C LYS A 156 -10.19 -1.50 -6.41
N ILE A 157 -9.99 -1.37 -5.11
CA ILE A 157 -8.94 -0.53 -4.55
C ILE A 157 -8.17 -1.35 -3.52
N TRP A 158 -6.85 -1.41 -3.68
CA TRP A 158 -5.96 -1.91 -2.66
C TRP A 158 -5.21 -0.78 -1.99
N LEU A 159 -4.90 -0.97 -0.72
CA LEU A 159 -4.10 -0.04 0.05
C LEU A 159 -2.78 -0.70 0.44
N TYR A 160 -1.70 0.07 0.33
CA TYR A 160 -0.38 -0.32 0.81
C TYR A 160 0.17 0.74 1.76
N LEU A 161 0.98 0.31 2.70
CA LEU A 161 1.93 1.20 3.35
C LEU A 161 3.30 0.92 2.75
N ASP A 162 3.94 1.99 2.28
CA ASP A 162 5.26 1.96 1.69
C ASP A 162 6.27 2.73 2.55
N GLY A 163 7.52 2.29 2.50
CA GLY A 163 8.65 2.89 3.16
C GLY A 163 9.96 2.42 2.51
N PRO A 164 11.12 2.93 2.92
CA PRO A 164 12.39 2.57 2.32
C PRO A 164 12.56 1.05 2.23
N HIS A 165 12.65 0.53 1.00
CA HIS A 165 12.89 -0.90 0.69
C HIS A 165 11.81 -1.89 1.14
N ARG A 166 10.63 -1.43 1.56
CA ARG A 166 9.56 -2.32 1.97
C ARG A 166 8.19 -1.70 1.78
N TYR A 167 7.26 -2.50 1.26
CA TYR A 167 5.85 -2.18 1.22
C TYR A 167 5.03 -3.34 1.80
N VAL A 168 3.89 -3.02 2.37
CA VAL A 168 2.95 -4.00 2.95
C VAL A 168 1.56 -3.71 2.42
N ARG A 169 0.95 -4.69 1.75
CA ARG A 169 -0.46 -4.61 1.41
C ARG A 169 -1.30 -4.75 2.68
N LEU A 170 -2.24 -3.85 2.86
CA LEU A 170 -3.28 -4.00 3.86
C LEU A 170 -4.28 -5.04 3.35
N ASP A 171 -4.65 -6.01 4.20
CA ASP A 171 -5.51 -7.14 3.81
C ASP A 171 -7.00 -6.72 3.66
N TYR A 172 -7.22 -5.57 3.03
CA TYR A 172 -8.53 -5.00 2.76
C TYR A 172 -8.64 -4.66 1.28
N THR A 173 -9.70 -5.13 0.64
CA THR A 173 -10.09 -4.70 -0.71
C THR A 173 -11.28 -3.78 -0.56
N LEU A 174 -11.13 -2.53 -0.99
CA LEU A 174 -12.22 -1.57 -1.06
C LEU A 174 -12.84 -1.63 -2.46
N GLN A 175 -14.13 -1.31 -2.54
CA GLN A 175 -14.87 -1.34 -3.79
C GLN A 175 -15.43 0.04 -4.09
N ALA A 176 -15.09 0.56 -5.26
CA ALA A 176 -15.69 1.76 -5.83
C ALA A 176 -16.97 1.43 -6.57
N GLU A 177 -17.84 2.40 -6.68
CA GLU A 177 -19.05 2.35 -7.48
C GLU A 177 -18.76 2.81 -8.91
N GLU A 178 -19.31 2.11 -9.90
CA GLU A 178 -19.38 2.61 -11.26
C GLU A 178 -20.39 3.75 -11.30
N VAL A 179 -19.99 4.89 -11.88
CA VAL A 179 -20.83 6.09 -11.94
C VAL A 179 -20.92 6.61 -13.37
N GLU A 180 -22.08 7.16 -13.71
CA GLU A 180 -22.24 7.92 -14.93
C GLU A 180 -21.83 9.37 -14.70
N VAL A 181 -20.93 9.86 -15.52
CA VAL A 181 -20.39 11.21 -15.42
C VAL A 181 -20.31 11.84 -16.80
N GLU A 182 -20.75 13.07 -16.91
CA GLU A 182 -20.56 13.86 -18.13
C GLU A 182 -19.07 14.21 -18.28
N LEU A 183 -18.47 13.73 -19.35
CA LEU A 183 -17.03 13.91 -19.59
C LEU A 183 -16.62 15.39 -19.57
N SER A 184 -17.48 16.25 -20.09
CA SER A 184 -17.25 17.72 -20.15
C SER A 184 -17.14 18.39 -18.79
N ASP A 185 -17.64 17.78 -17.73
CA ASP A 185 -17.57 18.34 -16.36
C ASP A 185 -16.15 18.26 -15.79
N TYR A 186 -15.34 17.33 -16.29
CA TYR A 186 -14.01 17.06 -15.77
C TYR A 186 -12.89 17.31 -16.76
N VAL A 187 -13.14 17.07 -18.04
CA VAL A 187 -12.11 17.16 -19.09
C VAL A 187 -12.57 18.06 -20.23
N LYS A 188 -11.80 19.11 -20.50
CA LYS A 188 -11.96 19.89 -21.73
C LYS A 188 -11.47 19.06 -22.92
N THR A 189 -12.39 18.45 -23.64
CA THR A 189 -12.07 17.56 -24.74
C THR A 189 -12.95 17.80 -25.96
N ARG A 190 -12.43 17.40 -27.14
CA ARG A 190 -13.18 17.38 -28.41
C ARG A 190 -14.02 16.13 -28.59
N TYR A 191 -13.79 15.12 -27.78
CA TYR A 191 -14.51 13.87 -27.86
C TYR A 191 -15.90 14.00 -27.24
N LYS A 192 -16.90 13.37 -27.88
CA LYS A 192 -18.31 13.46 -27.47
C LYS A 192 -18.73 12.27 -26.60
N THR A 193 -18.02 11.14 -26.73
CA THR A 193 -18.33 9.93 -26.01
C THR A 193 -17.14 9.46 -25.17
N ILE A 194 -17.40 8.72 -24.12
CA ILE A 194 -16.36 8.10 -23.30
C ILE A 194 -15.54 7.08 -24.12
N GLU A 195 -16.19 6.36 -25.04
CA GLU A 195 -15.52 5.41 -25.93
C GLU A 195 -14.45 6.09 -26.79
N ASP A 196 -14.84 7.18 -27.47
CA ASP A 196 -13.93 7.93 -28.33
C ASP A 196 -12.81 8.57 -27.53
N PHE A 197 -13.12 9.08 -26.34
CA PHE A 197 -12.14 9.66 -25.44
C PHE A 197 -11.11 8.62 -25.01
N CYS A 198 -11.55 7.49 -24.45
CA CYS A 198 -10.67 6.43 -24.01
C CYS A 198 -9.85 5.83 -25.14
N LYS A 199 -10.47 5.63 -26.32
CA LYS A 199 -9.76 5.17 -27.52
C LYS A 199 -8.68 6.17 -27.95
N GLY A 200 -9.01 7.46 -27.95
CA GLY A 200 -8.05 8.52 -28.28
C GLY A 200 -6.88 8.56 -27.30
N ARG A 201 -7.14 8.44 -26.00
CA ARG A 201 -6.10 8.41 -24.98
C ARG A 201 -5.22 7.15 -25.06
N LEU A 202 -5.84 5.97 -25.24
CA LEU A 202 -5.11 4.72 -25.37
C LEU A 202 -4.23 4.64 -26.62
N SER A 203 -4.56 5.40 -27.69
CA SER A 203 -3.73 5.40 -28.90
C SER A 203 -2.32 5.90 -28.70
N ASP A 204 -2.09 6.67 -27.65
CA ASP A 204 -0.77 7.15 -27.25
C ASP A 204 0.05 6.10 -26.50
N TYR A 205 -0.57 4.95 -26.19
CA TYR A 205 0.01 3.88 -25.36
C TYR A 205 -0.14 2.50 -26.01
N PRO A 206 0.65 2.20 -27.04
CA PRO A 206 0.51 0.99 -27.85
C PRO A 206 0.64 -0.29 -27.06
N GLU A 207 1.46 -0.33 -26.00
CA GLU A 207 1.61 -1.49 -25.15
C GLU A 207 0.32 -1.84 -24.37
N ALA A 208 -0.39 -0.84 -23.87
CA ALA A 208 -1.67 -1.04 -23.21
C ALA A 208 -2.74 -1.53 -24.19
N VAL A 209 -2.74 -0.99 -25.43
CA VAL A 209 -3.63 -1.44 -26.50
C VAL A 209 -3.34 -2.90 -26.88
N GLU A 210 -2.08 -3.25 -27.02
CA GLU A 210 -1.66 -4.63 -27.34
C GLU A 210 -2.05 -5.59 -26.23
N ASN A 211 -1.80 -5.22 -24.96
CA ASN A 211 -2.20 -6.02 -23.81
C ASN A 211 -3.71 -6.24 -23.78
N LEU A 212 -4.49 -5.18 -23.96
CA LEU A 212 -5.96 -5.27 -23.99
C LEU A 212 -6.47 -6.18 -25.12
N SER A 213 -5.83 -6.10 -26.30
CA SER A 213 -6.18 -6.95 -27.46
C SER A 213 -5.88 -8.43 -27.21
N LYS A 214 -4.74 -8.74 -26.56
CA LYS A 214 -4.30 -10.13 -26.33
C LYS A 214 -4.97 -10.77 -25.13
N ASN A 215 -5.09 -10.04 -24.05
CA ASN A 215 -5.43 -10.58 -22.73
C ASN A 215 -6.82 -10.11 -22.24
N GLY A 216 -7.37 -9.05 -22.85
CA GLY A 216 -8.59 -8.42 -22.37
C GLY A 216 -8.41 -7.80 -20.98
N ILE A 217 -9.52 -7.65 -20.28
CA ILE A 217 -9.54 -7.25 -18.88
C ILE A 217 -9.68 -8.53 -18.06
N PRO A 218 -8.71 -8.89 -17.23
CA PRO A 218 -8.73 -10.15 -16.48
C PRO A 218 -9.69 -10.03 -15.28
N LYS A 219 -10.96 -10.30 -15.53
CA LYS A 219 -12.00 -10.25 -14.50
C LYS A 219 -11.70 -11.23 -13.37
N GLY A 220 -11.85 -10.76 -12.13
CA GLY A 220 -11.62 -11.56 -10.93
C GLY A 220 -10.14 -11.89 -10.65
N LEU A 221 -9.20 -11.55 -11.54
CA LEU A 221 -7.77 -11.85 -11.33
C LEU A 221 -7.26 -11.26 -10.01
N TRP A 222 -7.66 -10.03 -9.71
CA TRP A 222 -7.18 -9.31 -8.54
C TRP A 222 -7.64 -9.94 -7.22
N ASP A 223 -8.73 -10.70 -7.22
CA ASP A 223 -9.19 -11.43 -6.04
C ASP A 223 -8.26 -12.60 -5.72
N THR A 224 -7.70 -13.25 -6.74
CA THR A 224 -6.79 -14.39 -6.54
C THR A 224 -5.47 -14.00 -5.88
N TYR A 225 -5.02 -12.75 -6.03
CA TYR A 225 -3.82 -12.27 -5.33
C TYR A 225 -4.00 -12.13 -3.81
N ALA A 226 -5.23 -12.20 -3.31
CA ALA A 226 -5.52 -12.25 -1.88
C ALA A 226 -5.45 -13.68 -1.31
N GLU A 227 -5.49 -14.68 -2.18
CA GLU A 227 -5.41 -16.08 -1.77
C GLU A 227 -4.04 -16.38 -1.15
N ARG A 228 -4.07 -17.05 -0.02
CA ARG A 228 -2.86 -17.48 0.69
C ARG A 228 -2.74 -18.99 0.59
N PHE A 229 -1.62 -19.44 0.06
CA PHE A 229 -1.31 -20.84 -0.02
C PHE A 229 -0.26 -21.20 1.05
N PRO A 230 -0.45 -22.31 1.80
CA PRO A 230 0.60 -22.80 2.67
C PRO A 230 1.80 -23.24 1.81
N TYR A 231 2.99 -22.85 2.21
CA TYR A 231 4.22 -23.29 1.57
C TYR A 231 5.32 -23.47 2.61
N ASP A 232 6.21 -24.40 2.34
CA ASP A 232 7.42 -24.61 3.13
C ASP A 232 8.61 -24.13 2.31
N ILE A 233 9.47 -23.33 2.92
CA ILE A 233 10.75 -22.93 2.31
C ILE A 233 11.84 -23.79 2.91
N LYS A 234 12.45 -24.65 2.08
CA LYS A 234 13.69 -25.35 2.42
C LYS A 234 14.86 -24.54 1.90
N ILE A 235 15.69 -24.04 2.79
CA ILE A 235 16.87 -23.25 2.46
C ILE A 235 18.09 -24.13 2.68
N GLU A 236 18.87 -24.37 1.62
CA GLU A 236 20.15 -25.07 1.69
C GLU A 236 21.26 -24.10 1.30
N PHE A 237 22.21 -23.91 2.18
CA PHE A 237 23.37 -23.06 1.95
C PHE A 237 24.54 -23.92 1.43
N GLU A 238 25.19 -23.45 0.39
CA GLU A 238 26.42 -24.10 -0.11
C GLU A 238 27.61 -23.82 0.82
N ASN A 239 27.53 -22.74 1.61
CA ASN A 239 28.57 -22.38 2.57
C ASN A 239 27.96 -21.59 3.75
N GLU A 240 28.68 -21.52 4.86
CA GLU A 240 28.24 -20.84 6.10
C GLU A 240 28.19 -19.30 5.98
N GLN A 241 28.68 -18.72 4.90
CA GLN A 241 28.70 -17.26 4.71
C GLN A 241 27.45 -16.74 4.01
N THR A 242 26.62 -17.62 3.47
CA THR A 242 25.35 -17.23 2.80
C THR A 242 24.26 -17.07 3.84
N VAL A 243 23.64 -15.91 3.88
CA VAL A 243 22.54 -15.58 4.81
C VAL A 243 21.31 -15.18 4.03
N PHE A 244 20.16 -15.76 4.38
CA PHE A 244 18.88 -15.31 3.85
C PHE A 244 18.44 -14.02 4.54
N ASP A 245 18.19 -12.97 3.75
CA ASP A 245 17.60 -11.74 4.27
C ASP A 245 16.08 -11.74 4.10
N PRO A 246 15.31 -11.95 5.18
CA PRO A 246 13.86 -12.05 5.12
C PRO A 246 13.18 -10.73 4.73
N ASN A 247 13.88 -9.59 4.79
CA ASN A 247 13.30 -8.30 4.43
C ASN A 247 13.32 -8.06 2.91
N TYR A 248 14.26 -8.69 2.21
CA TYR A 248 14.41 -8.52 0.78
C TYR A 248 14.03 -9.77 -0.02
N GLY A 249 13.86 -10.91 0.63
CA GLY A 249 13.49 -12.16 -0.03
C GLY A 249 14.57 -12.72 -0.97
N TYR A 250 15.84 -12.33 -0.78
CA TYR A 250 16.98 -12.86 -1.53
C TYR A 250 18.15 -13.22 -0.60
N PHE A 251 19.09 -13.98 -1.13
CA PHE A 251 20.28 -14.38 -0.41
C PHE A 251 21.39 -13.33 -0.55
N CYS A 252 22.11 -13.09 0.52
CA CYS A 252 23.28 -12.20 0.58
C CYS A 252 24.56 -12.98 0.73
#